data_8714cd1fd272ea7b1acfa74cc1e4c74b
#
_entry.id   8714cd1fd272ea7b1acfa74cc1e4c74b
#
_cell.length_a   1.000
_cell.length_b   1.000
_cell.length_c   1.000
_cell.angle_alpha   90.00
_cell.angle_beta   90.00
_cell.angle_gamma   90.00
#
_symmetry.space_group_name_H-M   'P 1'
#
loop_
_entity.id
_entity.type
_entity.pdbx_description
1 polymer ?
#
loop_
_entity_poly.entity_id
_entity_poly.type
_entity_poly.pdbx_seq_one_letter_code
_entity_poly.pdbx_strand_id
1 'polypeptide(L)'
;MLTARVAWGLDIGESTVKAVKMRRTRVGAEILAFDSIERALPTDESGDKDYHLRNAIATLAARNSFGRIPIVVSIPEPAFSRFIPLPPVDKKRIPEVVRYEARQQIPFPIEEVVWDYQPVREPSEIGEETEVAIFSLRSQFVYALLANLSLCNMQPAAVLPVPLALYNFLTFDRDVAKGTIVVDLGAGSTDILICDPENFRVRNITVSGNGITRGLADRLKISHAEAEALKRECKDKVQAERLFKLILPTLNDLVGQVQRTIGFFKSQIHNVRIEQALLLGNTFRLPAVSEYFVNQLGCDLIPANVLERITLGSRVDGAALKELLPSLAVGMGLALQGTGVGRVQVNLMPRELLLRQEIAKKRPSAVVAVVSLGVMLGAHLLSVSAEKRRIMEQLESQKAIKTRVAELDKIKGDYKTAKGGVSGAVRKLDEPASLSVGYPARTVGYRGCIRATNALNRVLDAMSEDIIISRINVAPKTGKFTREQYGGAPGSPAKTLPAVGIRIEGRTKTSDLDLLGREFKLPLQRAKTGSGPATRPQFVIRKYRPARVPISATVSIITFTMDCDFLITD
;
A
#
# COMPACT_ATOMS: atom_id res chain seq x y z
N MET A 1 4.62 -1.09 0.45
CA MET A 1 5.15 -1.35 1.80
C MET A 1 4.07 -1.98 2.66
N LEU A 2 4.46 -2.95 3.51
CA LEU A 2 3.57 -3.47 4.55
C LEU A 2 3.43 -2.41 5.64
N THR A 3 2.20 -2.15 6.11
CA THR A 3 1.91 -1.10 7.11
C THR A 3 0.95 -1.61 8.19
N ALA A 4 1.07 -2.88 8.55
CA ALA A 4 0.23 -3.46 9.57
C ALA A 4 0.61 -2.95 10.97
N ARG A 5 -0.36 -2.82 11.87
CA ARG A 5 -0.07 -2.46 13.26
C ARG A 5 0.66 -3.56 14.03
N VAL A 6 0.41 -4.81 13.65
CA VAL A 6 1.00 -6.02 14.25
C VAL A 6 1.51 -6.91 13.12
N ALA A 7 2.69 -7.49 13.29
CA ALA A 7 3.26 -8.44 12.35
C ALA A 7 4.03 -9.55 13.06
N TRP A 8 4.16 -10.68 12.38
CA TRP A 8 5.06 -11.76 12.74
C TRP A 8 6.33 -11.70 11.89
N GLY A 9 7.49 -11.83 12.51
CA GLY A 9 8.74 -12.16 11.86
C GLY A 9 9.06 -13.62 12.11
N LEU A 10 9.26 -14.38 11.04
CA LEU A 10 9.56 -15.81 11.07
C LEU A 10 10.95 -16.05 10.51
N ASP A 11 11.89 -16.32 11.39
CA ASP A 11 13.28 -16.65 11.06
C ASP A 11 13.41 -18.16 10.81
N ILE A 12 13.65 -18.52 9.55
CA ILE A 12 13.83 -19.90 9.10
C ILE A 12 15.33 -20.21 9.10
N GLY A 13 15.84 -20.69 10.23
CA GLY A 13 17.23 -21.12 10.35
C GLY A 13 17.43 -22.60 10.00
N GLU A 14 18.69 -23.00 9.84
CA GLU A 14 19.03 -24.40 9.54
C GLU A 14 18.78 -25.33 10.73
N SER A 15 19.06 -24.88 11.97
CA SER A 15 18.85 -25.68 13.19
C SER A 15 17.61 -25.29 13.97
N THR A 16 17.04 -24.12 13.78
CA THR A 16 15.89 -23.60 14.53
C THR A 16 14.99 -22.74 13.67
N VAL A 17 13.68 -22.84 13.89
CA VAL A 17 12.69 -21.89 13.36
C VAL A 17 12.23 -21.00 14.53
N LYS A 18 12.33 -19.70 14.37
CA LYS A 18 12.01 -18.73 15.41
C LYS A 18 10.94 -17.76 14.93
N ALA A 19 10.03 -17.39 15.80
CA ALA A 19 8.99 -16.42 15.51
C ALA A 19 8.97 -15.32 16.55
N VAL A 20 8.80 -14.08 16.11
CA VAL A 20 8.61 -12.90 16.96
C VAL A 20 7.40 -12.13 16.48
N LYS A 21 6.45 -11.90 17.38
CA LYS A 21 5.29 -11.05 17.13
C LYS A 21 5.53 -9.68 17.70
N MET A 22 5.44 -8.66 16.85
CA MET A 22 5.64 -7.28 17.27
C MET A 22 4.46 -6.40 16.93
N ARG A 23 4.29 -5.35 17.71
CA ARG A 23 3.31 -4.28 17.51
C ARG A 23 4.02 -2.94 17.39
N ARG A 24 3.69 -2.17 16.37
CA ARG A 24 4.11 -0.78 16.26
C ARG A 24 3.34 0.06 17.29
N THR A 25 4.06 0.84 18.08
CA THR A 25 3.52 1.82 19.02
C THR A 25 3.71 3.25 18.49
N ARG A 26 3.29 4.25 19.25
CA ARG A 26 3.52 5.66 18.87
C ARG A 26 4.98 6.08 18.97
N VAL A 27 5.72 5.49 19.89
CA VAL A 27 7.11 5.88 20.23
C VAL A 27 8.14 4.79 19.90
N GLY A 28 7.72 3.64 19.35
CA GLY A 28 8.63 2.53 19.09
C GLY A 28 7.91 1.27 18.65
N ALA A 29 8.40 0.12 19.11
CA ALA A 29 7.80 -1.19 18.86
C ALA A 29 7.81 -2.02 20.16
N GLU A 30 6.87 -2.97 20.24
CA GLU A 30 6.67 -3.82 21.41
C GLU A 30 6.62 -5.29 21.00
N ILE A 31 7.35 -6.14 21.68
CA ILE A 31 7.30 -7.59 21.51
C ILE A 31 6.04 -8.11 22.21
N LEU A 32 5.17 -8.79 21.50
CA LEU A 32 3.93 -9.36 22.04
C LEU A 32 4.05 -10.86 22.34
N ALA A 33 4.85 -11.58 21.57
CA ALA A 33 5.13 -13.00 21.74
C ALA A 33 6.41 -13.38 21.00
N PHE A 34 7.03 -14.43 21.42
CA PHE A 34 8.14 -15.10 20.72
C PHE A 34 8.06 -16.61 20.95
N ASP A 35 8.61 -17.38 20.02
CA ASP A 35 8.73 -18.83 20.13
C ASP A 35 9.95 -19.31 19.33
N SER A 36 10.50 -20.45 19.68
CA SER A 36 11.64 -21.07 19.02
C SER A 36 11.48 -22.58 19.03
N ILE A 37 11.52 -23.18 17.84
CA ILE A 37 11.40 -24.63 17.64
C ILE A 37 12.68 -25.14 17.02
N GLU A 38 13.29 -26.12 17.66
CA GLU A 38 14.46 -26.82 17.10
C GLU A 38 14.02 -27.68 15.92
N ARG A 39 14.80 -27.63 14.84
CA ARG A 39 14.67 -28.56 13.72
C ARG A 39 15.47 -29.82 14.09
N ALA A 40 14.80 -30.95 14.09
CA ALA A 40 15.53 -32.21 14.13
C ALA A 40 16.45 -32.26 12.90
N LEU A 41 17.74 -32.40 13.11
CA LEU A 41 18.68 -32.62 12.02
C LEU A 41 18.55 -34.06 11.55
N PRO A 42 18.57 -34.34 10.23
CA PRO A 42 18.66 -35.70 9.73
C PRO A 42 19.87 -36.40 10.36
N THR A 43 19.70 -37.63 10.78
CA THR A 43 20.79 -38.44 11.36
C THR A 43 21.76 -38.91 10.27
N ASP A 44 21.37 -38.81 9.02
CA ASP A 44 22.13 -39.13 7.83
C ASP A 44 21.94 -38.07 6.74
N GLU A 45 22.83 -38.03 5.75
CA GLU A 45 22.79 -37.08 4.63
C GLU A 45 21.56 -37.32 3.70
N SER A 46 20.89 -38.43 3.80
CA SER A 46 19.73 -38.81 2.99
C SER A 46 18.40 -38.35 3.58
N GLY A 47 18.37 -37.80 4.80
CA GLY A 47 17.15 -37.36 5.46
C GLY A 47 16.46 -36.20 4.74
N ASP A 48 15.12 -36.23 4.68
CA ASP A 48 14.28 -35.18 4.06
C ASP A 48 14.34 -33.90 4.91
N LYS A 49 15.23 -32.98 4.52
CA LYS A 49 15.36 -31.66 5.17
C LYS A 49 14.06 -30.86 5.17
N ASP A 50 13.25 -31.03 4.14
CA ASP A 50 11.95 -30.37 4.00
C ASP A 50 10.93 -30.92 4.98
N TYR A 51 10.96 -32.24 5.25
CA TYR A 51 10.11 -32.86 6.27
C TYR A 51 10.40 -32.27 7.66
N HIS A 52 11.66 -32.16 8.06
CA HIS A 52 12.04 -31.60 9.36
C HIS A 52 11.70 -30.12 9.45
N LEU A 53 11.85 -29.37 8.37
CA LEU A 53 11.42 -27.98 8.30
C LEU A 53 9.90 -27.86 8.47
N ARG A 54 9.12 -28.65 7.73
CA ARG A 54 7.65 -28.64 7.83
C ARG A 54 7.16 -28.97 9.24
N ASN A 55 7.76 -29.98 9.89
CA ASN A 55 7.42 -30.34 11.26
C ASN A 55 7.70 -29.20 12.26
N ALA A 56 8.83 -28.50 12.13
CA ALA A 56 9.14 -27.37 12.99
C ALA A 56 8.15 -26.21 12.74
N ILE A 57 7.82 -25.90 11.48
CA ILE A 57 6.83 -24.89 11.13
C ILE A 57 5.43 -25.28 11.62
N ALA A 58 5.02 -26.52 11.45
CA ALA A 58 3.71 -27.02 11.90
C ALA A 58 3.60 -26.94 13.43
N THR A 59 4.66 -27.31 14.16
CA THR A 59 4.72 -27.20 15.62
C THR A 59 4.60 -25.74 16.06
N LEU A 60 5.32 -24.84 15.39
CA LEU A 60 5.26 -23.41 15.65
C LEU A 60 3.84 -22.85 15.37
N ALA A 61 3.21 -23.28 14.28
CA ALA A 61 1.86 -22.87 13.90
C ALA A 61 0.81 -23.39 14.90
N ALA A 62 1.01 -24.56 15.46
CA ALA A 62 0.12 -25.12 16.50
C ALA A 62 0.21 -24.37 17.82
N ARG A 63 1.40 -23.87 18.20
CA ARG A 63 1.62 -23.13 19.43
C ARG A 63 1.19 -21.66 19.34
N ASN A 64 1.19 -21.10 18.12
CA ASN A 64 1.02 -19.67 17.91
C ASN A 64 -0.17 -19.38 16.99
N SER A 65 -0.92 -18.33 17.31
CA SER A 65 -2.01 -17.85 16.47
C SER A 65 -1.48 -16.82 15.45
N PHE A 66 -1.21 -17.28 14.23
CA PHE A 66 -0.80 -16.38 13.13
C PHE A 66 -1.99 -15.66 12.51
N GLY A 67 -3.13 -16.34 12.34
CA GLY A 67 -4.38 -15.76 11.84
C GLY A 67 -4.20 -14.96 10.54
N ARG A 68 -4.77 -13.74 10.51
CA ARG A 68 -4.64 -12.80 9.39
C ARG A 68 -3.51 -11.79 9.57
N ILE A 69 -2.66 -11.97 10.57
CA ILE A 69 -1.53 -11.10 10.84
C ILE A 69 -0.48 -11.34 9.75
N PRO A 70 0.05 -10.30 9.10
CA PRO A 70 1.10 -10.48 8.09
C PRO A 70 2.34 -11.12 8.69
N ILE A 71 2.91 -12.06 7.95
CA ILE A 71 4.13 -12.79 8.31
C ILE A 71 5.22 -12.36 7.33
N VAL A 72 6.36 -11.93 7.84
CA VAL A 72 7.57 -11.70 7.05
C VAL A 72 8.56 -12.80 7.40
N VAL A 73 9.12 -13.46 6.39
CA VAL A 73 9.97 -14.62 6.59
C VAL A 73 11.39 -14.36 6.11
N SER A 74 12.39 -14.92 6.80
CA SER A 74 13.75 -15.09 6.25
C SER A 74 13.83 -16.37 5.42
N ILE A 75 14.88 -16.47 4.62
CA ILE A 75 15.23 -17.69 3.89
C ILE A 75 16.62 -18.13 4.32
N PRO A 76 16.85 -19.43 4.60
CA PRO A 76 18.13 -19.94 5.08
C PRO A 76 19.26 -19.86 4.03
N GLU A 77 18.90 -19.80 2.74
CA GLU A 77 19.88 -19.67 1.67
C GLU A 77 20.44 -18.24 1.61
N PRO A 78 21.77 -18.09 1.45
CA PRO A 78 22.38 -16.78 1.30
C PRO A 78 21.94 -16.10 0.01
N ALA A 79 21.39 -14.90 0.13
CA ALA A 79 21.08 -14.08 -1.03
C ALA A 79 22.36 -13.54 -1.67
N PHE A 80 22.47 -13.64 -3.00
CA PHE A 80 23.46 -12.87 -3.74
C PHE A 80 23.19 -11.39 -3.53
N SER A 81 24.25 -10.63 -3.21
CA SER A 81 24.18 -9.18 -3.03
C SER A 81 25.22 -8.47 -3.88
N ARG A 82 24.84 -7.39 -4.54
CA ARG A 82 25.73 -6.56 -5.34
C ARG A 82 25.43 -5.08 -5.12
N PHE A 83 26.44 -4.32 -4.79
CA PHE A 83 26.36 -2.87 -4.62
C PHE A 83 26.84 -2.19 -5.89
N ILE A 84 26.03 -1.29 -6.43
CA ILE A 84 26.25 -0.70 -7.75
C ILE A 84 26.06 0.81 -7.66
N PRO A 85 27.09 1.61 -8.02
CA PRO A 85 26.92 3.02 -8.21
C PRO A 85 26.05 3.25 -9.46
N LEU A 86 25.06 4.11 -9.35
CA LEU A 86 24.22 4.52 -10.47
C LEU A 86 24.67 5.89 -10.96
N PRO A 87 24.65 6.13 -12.28
CA PRO A 87 24.88 7.45 -12.81
C PRO A 87 23.82 8.43 -12.27
N PRO A 88 24.11 9.74 -12.26
CA PRO A 88 23.14 10.75 -11.87
C PRO A 88 21.90 10.69 -12.76
N VAL A 89 20.80 10.18 -12.23
CA VAL A 89 19.52 10.04 -12.94
C VAL A 89 18.36 10.51 -12.07
N ASP A 90 17.26 10.91 -12.70
CA ASP A 90 16.01 11.22 -12.00
C ASP A 90 15.55 10.01 -11.19
N LYS A 91 15.08 10.23 -9.95
CA LYS A 91 14.53 9.20 -9.05
C LYS A 91 13.50 8.30 -9.73
N LYS A 92 12.71 8.82 -10.65
CA LYS A 92 11.71 8.06 -11.42
C LYS A 92 12.34 7.04 -12.37
N ARG A 93 13.56 7.26 -12.82
CA ARG A 93 14.29 6.39 -13.75
C ARG A 93 15.15 5.35 -13.04
N ILE A 94 15.41 5.50 -11.74
CA ILE A 94 16.20 4.53 -10.95
C ILE A 94 15.70 3.09 -11.15
N PRO A 95 14.39 2.76 -11.06
CA PRO A 95 13.91 1.39 -11.24
C PRO A 95 14.23 0.79 -12.62
N GLU A 96 14.27 1.63 -13.67
CA GLU A 96 14.59 1.21 -15.03
C GLU A 96 16.09 0.90 -15.19
N VAL A 97 16.94 1.81 -14.68
CA VAL A 97 18.39 1.64 -14.70
C VAL A 97 18.81 0.42 -13.88
N VAL A 98 18.25 0.27 -12.67
CA VAL A 98 18.54 -0.90 -11.83
C VAL A 98 18.11 -2.20 -12.49
N ARG A 99 16.98 -2.22 -13.23
CA ARG A 99 16.56 -3.41 -13.97
C ARG A 99 17.55 -3.80 -15.07
N TYR A 100 18.13 -2.82 -15.72
CA TYR A 100 19.16 -3.05 -16.73
C TYR A 100 20.44 -3.60 -16.09
N GLU A 101 20.93 -2.96 -15.04
CA GLU A 101 22.09 -3.38 -14.27
C GLU A 101 21.91 -4.78 -13.65
N ALA A 102 20.75 -5.08 -13.11
CA ALA A 102 20.44 -6.38 -12.52
C ALA A 102 20.67 -7.54 -13.50
N ARG A 103 20.33 -7.36 -14.78
CA ARG A 103 20.55 -8.37 -15.83
C ARG A 103 22.04 -8.63 -16.11
N GLN A 104 22.89 -7.64 -15.86
CA GLN A 104 24.34 -7.77 -16.10
C GLN A 104 25.09 -8.24 -14.85
N GLN A 105 24.63 -7.84 -13.67
CA GLN A 105 25.36 -8.05 -12.42
C GLN A 105 24.97 -9.34 -11.70
N ILE A 106 23.74 -9.84 -11.91
CA ILE A 106 23.31 -11.10 -11.33
C ILE A 106 23.92 -12.27 -12.13
N PRO A 107 24.68 -13.17 -11.47
CA PRO A 107 25.42 -14.24 -12.15
C PRO A 107 24.52 -15.43 -12.56
N PHE A 108 23.22 -15.23 -12.66
CA PHE A 108 22.21 -16.23 -13.03
C PHE A 108 21.25 -15.65 -14.06
N PRO A 109 20.61 -16.46 -14.90
CA PRO A 109 19.51 -15.99 -15.74
C PRO A 109 18.45 -15.29 -14.92
N ILE A 110 18.06 -14.09 -15.35
CA ILE A 110 17.16 -13.23 -14.58
C ILE A 110 15.77 -13.86 -14.38
N GLU A 111 15.39 -14.79 -15.25
CA GLU A 111 14.15 -15.55 -15.22
C GLU A 111 14.18 -16.66 -14.15
N GLU A 112 15.35 -17.11 -13.73
CA GLU A 112 15.55 -18.15 -12.72
C GLU A 112 15.67 -17.59 -11.30
N VAL A 113 15.68 -16.26 -11.16
CA VAL A 113 15.85 -15.59 -9.86
C VAL A 113 14.69 -14.71 -9.50
N VAL A 114 14.45 -14.61 -8.20
CA VAL A 114 13.69 -13.51 -7.63
C VAL A 114 14.69 -12.48 -7.15
N TRP A 115 14.48 -11.23 -7.53
CA TRP A 115 15.39 -10.16 -7.16
C TRP A 115 14.63 -8.86 -6.85
N ASP A 116 15.26 -8.04 -6.01
CA ASP A 116 14.81 -6.70 -5.67
C ASP A 116 16.02 -5.86 -5.27
N TYR A 117 15.84 -4.57 -5.04
CA TYR A 117 16.93 -3.67 -4.69
C TYR A 117 16.58 -2.72 -3.55
N GLN A 118 17.62 -2.28 -2.84
CA GLN A 118 17.57 -1.29 -1.78
C GLN A 118 18.47 -0.12 -2.15
N PRO A 119 17.98 1.12 -2.21
CA PRO A 119 18.85 2.29 -2.21
C PRO A 119 19.72 2.28 -0.94
N VAL A 120 21.03 2.41 -1.10
CA VAL A 120 21.98 2.51 0.01
C VAL A 120 21.91 3.91 0.59
N ARG A 121 21.95 4.90 -0.30
CA ARG A 121 21.81 6.31 0.01
C ARG A 121 20.75 6.92 -0.88
N GLU A 122 19.81 7.66 -0.30
CA GLU A 122 18.85 8.43 -1.10
C GLU A 122 19.54 9.70 -1.60
N PRO A 123 19.50 9.99 -2.91
CA PRO A 123 20.06 11.23 -3.43
C PRO A 123 19.29 12.41 -2.83
N SER A 124 20.01 13.35 -2.23
CA SER A 124 19.45 14.57 -1.61
C SER A 124 19.06 15.58 -2.68
N GLU A 125 19.80 15.63 -3.80
CA GLU A 125 19.57 16.55 -4.91
C GLU A 125 19.47 15.82 -6.26
N ILE A 126 18.88 16.52 -7.25
CA ILE A 126 18.81 16.01 -8.63
C ILE A 126 20.22 16.06 -9.23
N GLY A 127 20.73 14.89 -9.64
CA GLY A 127 22.05 14.76 -10.26
C GLY A 127 23.16 14.28 -9.33
N GLU A 128 22.86 13.95 -8.07
CA GLU A 128 23.79 13.24 -7.20
C GLU A 128 23.95 11.77 -7.62
N GLU A 129 25.18 11.27 -7.50
CA GLU A 129 25.45 9.85 -7.61
C GLU A 129 24.72 9.11 -6.47
N THR A 130 24.01 8.06 -6.82
CA THR A 130 23.37 7.18 -5.84
C THR A 130 23.93 5.77 -5.97
N GLU A 131 23.79 5.00 -4.92
CA GLU A 131 24.19 3.61 -4.91
C GLU A 131 22.99 2.73 -4.53
N VAL A 132 22.86 1.60 -5.21
CA VAL A 132 21.83 0.60 -4.89
C VAL A 132 22.47 -0.74 -4.57
N ALA A 133 21.88 -1.44 -3.63
CA ALA A 133 22.19 -2.83 -3.34
C ALA A 133 21.13 -3.72 -3.99
N ILE A 134 21.55 -4.57 -4.94
CA ILE A 134 20.70 -5.58 -5.57
C ILE A 134 20.81 -6.86 -4.75
N PHE A 135 19.67 -7.47 -4.46
CA PHE A 135 19.59 -8.76 -3.79
C PHE A 135 18.86 -9.75 -4.71
N SER A 136 19.40 -10.95 -4.84
CA SER A 136 18.74 -12.00 -5.62
C SER A 136 18.89 -13.38 -4.98
N LEU A 137 17.89 -14.21 -5.23
CA LEU A 137 17.85 -15.62 -4.86
C LEU A 137 17.33 -16.45 -6.02
N ARG A 138 17.82 -17.68 -6.15
CA ARG A 138 17.23 -18.61 -7.11
C ARG A 138 15.77 -18.88 -6.75
N SER A 139 14.89 -18.75 -7.73
CA SER A 139 13.45 -18.89 -7.57
C SER A 139 13.05 -20.21 -6.93
N GLN A 140 13.75 -21.29 -7.25
CA GLN A 140 13.50 -22.63 -6.70
C GLN A 140 13.51 -22.67 -5.16
N PHE A 141 14.46 -21.97 -4.51
CA PHE A 141 14.54 -21.94 -3.03
C PHE A 141 13.37 -21.17 -2.43
N VAL A 142 13.01 -20.05 -3.07
CA VAL A 142 11.86 -19.26 -2.61
C VAL A 142 10.57 -20.04 -2.76
N TYR A 143 10.34 -20.70 -3.90
CA TYR A 143 9.14 -21.52 -4.10
C TYR A 143 9.09 -22.73 -3.17
N ALA A 144 10.21 -23.40 -2.91
CA ALA A 144 10.27 -24.52 -1.97
C ALA A 144 9.87 -24.07 -0.55
N LEU A 145 10.42 -22.94 -0.08
CA LEU A 145 10.04 -22.38 1.21
C LEU A 145 8.54 -22.02 1.27
N LEU A 146 8.03 -21.34 0.24
CA LEU A 146 6.63 -20.93 0.18
C LEU A 146 5.68 -22.15 0.13
N ALA A 147 6.08 -23.23 -0.55
CA ALA A 147 5.34 -24.49 -0.56
C ALA A 147 5.27 -25.12 0.84
N ASN A 148 6.40 -25.20 1.55
CA ASN A 148 6.45 -25.73 2.93
C ASN A 148 5.58 -24.90 3.89
N LEU A 149 5.59 -23.56 3.78
CA LEU A 149 4.76 -22.67 4.58
C LEU A 149 3.26 -22.84 4.24
N SER A 150 2.93 -22.97 2.96
CA SER A 150 1.56 -23.17 2.49
C SER A 150 0.94 -24.47 3.00
N LEU A 151 1.72 -25.55 3.07
CA LEU A 151 1.30 -26.84 3.67
C LEU A 151 0.95 -26.70 5.16
N CYS A 152 1.53 -25.71 5.85
CA CYS A 152 1.21 -25.36 7.23
C CYS A 152 0.16 -24.23 7.34
N ASN A 153 -0.59 -23.92 6.28
CA ASN A 153 -1.56 -22.83 6.20
C ASN A 153 -0.99 -21.43 6.52
N MET A 154 0.30 -21.24 6.29
CA MET A 154 0.98 -19.96 6.48
C MET A 154 1.26 -19.30 5.13
N GLN A 155 0.81 -18.06 4.97
CA GLN A 155 1.02 -17.27 3.76
C GLN A 155 1.86 -16.04 4.10
N PRO A 156 3.16 -16.04 3.78
CA PRO A 156 4.00 -14.88 4.04
C PRO A 156 3.61 -13.70 3.16
N ALA A 157 3.73 -12.51 3.71
CA ALA A 157 3.49 -11.26 3.03
C ALA A 157 4.76 -10.71 2.36
N ALA A 158 5.92 -11.12 2.86
CA ALA A 158 7.23 -10.76 2.29
C ALA A 158 8.28 -11.82 2.65
N VAL A 159 9.31 -11.91 1.80
CA VAL A 159 10.53 -12.67 2.00
C VAL A 159 11.71 -11.70 2.04
N LEU A 160 12.52 -11.77 3.09
CA LEU A 160 13.62 -10.84 3.31
C LEU A 160 14.92 -11.60 3.59
N PRO A 161 16.06 -11.22 2.98
CA PRO A 161 17.38 -11.75 3.37
C PRO A 161 17.72 -11.44 4.83
N VAL A 162 18.37 -12.40 5.51
CA VAL A 162 18.76 -12.28 6.93
C VAL A 162 19.53 -10.99 7.22
N PRO A 163 20.56 -10.59 6.45
CA PRO A 163 21.31 -9.37 6.74
C PRO A 163 20.46 -8.09 6.70
N LEU A 164 19.41 -8.07 5.87
CA LEU A 164 18.50 -6.92 5.80
C LEU A 164 17.52 -6.89 6.97
N ALA A 165 17.13 -8.04 7.50
CA ALA A 165 16.39 -8.12 8.75
C ALA A 165 17.24 -7.61 9.92
N LEU A 166 18.51 -7.99 9.99
CA LEU A 166 19.46 -7.46 10.97
C LEU A 166 19.64 -5.94 10.85
N TYR A 167 19.70 -5.42 9.64
CA TYR A 167 19.76 -3.98 9.39
C TYR A 167 18.50 -3.26 9.92
N ASN A 168 17.32 -3.80 9.69
CA ASN A 168 16.08 -3.27 10.26
C ASN A 168 16.09 -3.29 11.79
N PHE A 169 16.54 -4.40 12.41
CA PHE A 169 16.63 -4.53 13.85
C PHE A 169 17.61 -3.49 14.43
N LEU A 170 18.84 -3.46 13.92
CA LEU A 170 19.89 -2.59 14.43
C LEU A 170 19.50 -1.11 14.32
N THR A 171 19.09 -0.67 13.14
CA THR A 171 18.77 0.74 12.88
C THR A 171 17.48 1.22 13.56
N PHE A 172 16.62 0.31 13.96
CA PHE A 172 15.43 0.63 14.74
C PHE A 172 15.72 0.69 16.23
N ASP A 173 16.39 -0.34 16.76
CA ASP A 173 16.60 -0.48 18.21
C ASP A 173 17.76 0.39 18.73
N ARG A 174 18.75 0.69 17.87
CA ARG A 174 19.96 1.41 18.23
C ARG A 174 20.14 2.70 17.45
N ASP A 175 20.88 3.61 18.03
CA ASP A 175 21.40 4.75 17.29
C ASP A 175 22.74 4.36 16.63
N VAL A 176 22.73 4.20 15.32
CA VAL A 176 23.90 3.82 14.52
C VAL A 176 24.71 5.08 14.19
N ALA A 177 25.14 5.84 15.20
CA ALA A 177 25.98 7.02 15.02
C ALA A 177 27.43 6.68 14.67
N LYS A 178 27.88 5.45 14.99
CA LYS A 178 29.24 4.95 14.79
C LYS A 178 29.23 3.77 13.83
N GLY A 179 30.33 3.59 13.10
CA GLY A 179 30.51 2.41 12.26
C GLY A 179 30.38 1.12 13.08
N THR A 180 29.37 0.35 12.75
CA THR A 180 28.97 -0.85 13.50
C THR A 180 29.04 -2.09 12.60
N ILE A 181 29.65 -3.16 13.10
CA ILE A 181 29.59 -4.48 12.50
C ILE A 181 28.65 -5.39 13.28
N VAL A 182 27.74 -6.05 12.56
CA VAL A 182 26.94 -7.16 13.11
C VAL A 182 27.46 -8.45 12.51
N VAL A 183 27.74 -9.43 13.36
CA VAL A 183 28.13 -10.78 12.97
C VAL A 183 27.12 -11.75 13.56
N ASP A 184 26.28 -12.32 12.69
CA ASP A 184 25.31 -13.35 13.07
C ASP A 184 25.85 -14.74 12.72
N LEU A 185 26.41 -15.42 13.68
CA LEU A 185 26.95 -16.77 13.53
C LEU A 185 25.81 -17.79 13.62
N GLY A 186 25.19 -18.06 12.49
CA GLY A 186 24.14 -19.05 12.35
C GLY A 186 24.65 -20.49 12.30
N ALA A 187 23.72 -21.44 12.28
CA ALA A 187 24.07 -22.86 12.19
C ALA A 187 24.66 -23.22 10.83
N GLY A 188 24.14 -22.70 9.72
CA GLY A 188 24.54 -23.04 8.36
C GLY A 188 25.55 -22.07 7.73
N SER A 189 25.49 -20.82 8.08
CA SER A 189 26.37 -19.75 7.57
C SER A 189 26.50 -18.62 8.58
N THR A 190 27.40 -17.68 8.31
CA THR A 190 27.52 -16.43 9.09
C THR A 190 27.17 -15.24 8.20
N ASP A 191 26.24 -14.43 8.68
CA ASP A 191 25.87 -13.17 8.04
C ASP A 191 26.62 -12.01 8.68
N ILE A 192 27.22 -11.18 7.84
CA ILE A 192 27.95 -9.98 8.23
C ILE A 192 27.21 -8.78 7.66
N LEU A 193 26.85 -7.86 8.54
CA LEU A 193 26.35 -6.54 8.20
C LEU A 193 27.33 -5.51 8.73
N ILE A 194 27.81 -4.60 7.89
CA ILE A 194 28.54 -3.41 8.30
C ILE A 194 27.69 -2.21 7.94
N CYS A 195 27.47 -1.31 8.87
CA CYS A 195 26.73 -0.09 8.61
C CYS A 195 27.27 1.09 9.40
N ASP A 196 27.04 2.26 8.85
CA ASP A 196 27.19 3.58 9.47
C ASP A 196 25.90 4.38 9.27
N PRO A 197 25.80 5.66 9.65
CA PRO A 197 24.59 6.46 9.47
C PRO A 197 24.08 6.57 8.03
N GLU A 198 25.00 6.49 7.03
CA GLU A 198 24.70 6.73 5.62
C GLU A 198 24.74 5.48 4.77
N ASN A 199 25.53 4.47 5.15
CA ASN A 199 25.83 3.32 4.32
C ASN A 199 25.60 2.01 5.03
N PHE A 200 25.33 0.97 4.26
CA PHE A 200 25.40 -0.40 4.75
C PHE A 200 26.05 -1.32 3.72
N ARG A 201 26.63 -2.40 4.20
CA ARG A 201 27.18 -3.50 3.39
C ARG A 201 26.83 -4.82 4.04
N VAL A 202 26.57 -5.82 3.21
CA VAL A 202 26.27 -7.17 3.68
C VAL A 202 27.16 -8.19 2.99
N ARG A 203 27.49 -9.25 3.72
CA ARG A 203 28.20 -10.39 3.17
C ARG A 203 27.80 -11.65 3.95
N ASN A 204 27.66 -12.75 3.22
CA ASN A 204 27.53 -14.07 3.84
C ASN A 204 28.86 -14.83 3.69
N ILE A 205 29.25 -15.59 4.70
CA ILE A 205 30.42 -16.45 4.70
C ILE A 205 30.06 -17.87 5.17
N THR A 206 30.82 -18.85 4.71
CA THR A 206 30.53 -20.27 4.91
C THR A 206 30.91 -20.81 6.28
N VAL A 207 31.73 -20.10 7.06
CA VAL A 207 32.02 -20.49 8.45
C VAL A 207 30.73 -20.41 9.25
N SER A 208 30.43 -21.47 10.00
CA SER A 208 29.12 -21.63 10.63
C SER A 208 29.20 -22.40 11.95
N GLY A 209 28.12 -22.34 12.71
CA GLY A 209 27.99 -23.12 13.95
C GLY A 209 28.12 -24.63 13.75
N ASN A 210 27.54 -25.15 12.65
CA ASN A 210 27.69 -26.56 12.27
C ASN A 210 29.13 -26.88 11.83
N GLY A 211 29.81 -25.93 11.20
CA GLY A 211 31.24 -26.08 10.86
C GLY A 211 32.11 -26.19 12.13
N ILE A 212 31.83 -25.38 13.15
CA ILE A 212 32.46 -25.48 14.46
C ILE A 212 32.18 -26.83 15.12
N THR A 213 30.92 -27.29 15.13
CA THR A 213 30.53 -28.60 15.68
C THR A 213 31.20 -29.73 14.93
N ARG A 214 31.28 -29.69 13.61
CA ARG A 214 32.00 -30.69 12.80
C ARG A 214 33.50 -30.71 13.14
N GLY A 215 34.14 -29.55 13.20
CA GLY A 215 35.54 -29.47 13.57
C GLY A 215 35.82 -30.01 14.99
N LEU A 216 34.86 -29.84 15.91
CA LEU A 216 34.93 -30.40 17.26
C LEU A 216 34.74 -31.93 17.24
N ALA A 217 33.75 -32.44 16.50
CA ALA A 217 33.51 -33.87 16.34
C ALA A 217 34.72 -34.61 15.73
N ASP A 218 35.33 -34.03 14.70
CA ASP A 218 36.51 -34.61 14.04
C ASP A 218 37.73 -34.68 14.97
N ARG A 219 37.93 -33.68 15.79
CA ARG A 219 39.07 -33.63 16.76
C ARG A 219 38.91 -34.56 17.94
N LEU A 220 37.67 -34.65 18.46
CA LEU A 220 37.40 -35.50 19.62
C LEU A 220 37.02 -36.93 19.20
N LYS A 221 36.83 -37.20 17.90
CA LYS A 221 36.37 -38.50 17.34
C LYS A 221 35.04 -38.94 17.95
N ILE A 222 34.12 -37.98 18.10
CA ILE A 222 32.75 -38.19 18.59
C ILE A 222 31.73 -37.88 17.49
N SER A 223 30.48 -38.28 17.68
CA SER A 223 29.41 -37.95 16.76
C SER A 223 29.12 -36.45 16.73
N HIS A 224 28.51 -35.97 15.64
CA HIS A 224 28.07 -34.59 15.52
C HIS A 224 27.09 -34.19 16.65
N ALA A 225 26.18 -35.12 17.01
CA ALA A 225 25.22 -34.88 18.10
C ALA A 225 25.91 -34.70 19.47
N GLU A 226 26.89 -35.53 19.79
CA GLU A 226 27.68 -35.41 21.01
C GLU A 226 28.50 -34.12 21.02
N ALA A 227 29.10 -33.74 19.90
CA ALA A 227 29.83 -32.47 19.78
C ALA A 227 28.91 -31.25 19.95
N GLU A 228 27.69 -31.31 19.40
CA GLU A 228 26.68 -30.25 19.58
C GLU A 228 26.18 -30.17 21.01
N ALA A 229 25.93 -31.31 21.66
CA ALA A 229 25.57 -31.37 23.10
C ALA A 229 26.70 -30.77 23.97
N LEU A 230 27.95 -31.16 23.72
CA LEU A 230 29.12 -30.61 24.43
C LEU A 230 29.22 -29.08 24.29
N LYS A 231 28.95 -28.56 23.09
CA LYS A 231 28.95 -27.11 22.84
C LYS A 231 27.82 -26.38 23.58
N ARG A 232 26.61 -26.98 23.67
CA ARG A 232 25.45 -26.38 24.33
C ARG A 232 25.46 -26.48 25.84
N GLU A 233 25.92 -27.58 26.37
CA GLU A 233 25.87 -27.90 27.79
C GLU A 233 27.09 -27.38 28.59
N CYS A 234 28.00 -26.70 27.91
CA CYS A 234 29.21 -26.17 28.53
C CYS A 234 28.91 -25.03 29.53
N LYS A 235 28.63 -25.40 30.79
CA LYS A 235 28.32 -24.45 31.87
C LYS A 235 29.50 -24.21 32.81
N ASP A 236 30.47 -25.14 32.87
CA ASP A 236 31.64 -25.07 33.70
C ASP A 236 32.77 -24.27 33.03
N LYS A 237 33.40 -23.38 33.76
CA LYS A 237 34.48 -22.52 33.28
C LYS A 237 35.68 -23.30 32.72
N VAL A 238 36.05 -24.40 33.34
CA VAL A 238 37.17 -25.25 32.89
C VAL A 238 36.82 -25.96 31.58
N GLN A 239 35.59 -26.45 31.46
CA GLN A 239 35.10 -27.05 30.22
C GLN A 239 35.01 -25.99 29.10
N ALA A 240 34.58 -24.78 29.42
CA ALA A 240 34.53 -23.66 28.47
C ALA A 240 35.91 -23.31 27.92
N GLU A 241 36.94 -23.26 28.77
CA GLU A 241 38.31 -23.00 28.32
C GLU A 241 38.86 -24.14 27.44
N ARG A 242 38.58 -25.40 27.78
CA ARG A 242 38.97 -26.54 26.95
C ARG A 242 38.26 -26.52 25.60
N LEU A 243 36.95 -26.30 25.61
CA LEU A 243 36.15 -26.18 24.40
C LEU A 243 36.64 -25.02 23.51
N PHE A 244 36.91 -23.87 24.11
CA PHE A 244 37.47 -22.72 23.41
C PHE A 244 38.76 -23.05 22.66
N LYS A 245 39.74 -23.73 23.35
CA LYS A 245 41.00 -24.17 22.70
C LYS A 245 40.76 -25.11 21.51
N LEU A 246 39.75 -25.98 21.58
CA LEU A 246 39.43 -26.90 20.52
C LEU A 246 38.78 -26.21 19.31
N ILE A 247 37.97 -25.19 19.52
CA ILE A 247 37.28 -24.46 18.46
C ILE A 247 38.10 -23.27 17.89
N LEU A 248 39.17 -22.89 18.61
CA LEU A 248 39.99 -21.72 18.26
C LEU A 248 40.46 -21.65 16.79
N PRO A 249 40.90 -22.75 16.13
CA PRO A 249 41.28 -22.65 14.72
C PRO A 249 40.11 -22.28 13.78
N THR A 250 38.92 -22.78 14.08
CA THR A 250 37.73 -22.39 13.31
C THR A 250 37.32 -20.95 13.59
N LEU A 251 37.49 -20.49 14.83
CA LEU A 251 37.29 -19.09 15.20
C LEU A 251 38.32 -18.17 14.54
N ASN A 252 39.57 -18.60 14.41
CA ASN A 252 40.60 -17.85 13.68
C ASN A 252 40.25 -17.68 12.19
N ASP A 253 39.73 -18.74 11.58
CA ASP A 253 39.24 -18.63 10.19
C ASP A 253 38.07 -17.66 10.09
N LEU A 254 37.10 -17.74 11.00
CA LEU A 254 35.99 -16.80 11.06
C LEU A 254 36.49 -15.35 11.20
N VAL A 255 37.35 -15.07 12.18
CA VAL A 255 37.93 -13.74 12.38
C VAL A 255 38.68 -13.27 11.13
N GLY A 256 39.49 -14.14 10.53
CA GLY A 256 40.21 -13.81 9.30
C GLY A 256 39.28 -13.48 8.13
N GLN A 257 38.16 -14.18 7.99
CA GLN A 257 37.17 -13.87 6.96
C GLN A 257 36.43 -12.56 7.25
N VAL A 258 36.10 -12.27 8.51
CA VAL A 258 35.50 -10.99 8.93
C VAL A 258 36.48 -9.84 8.69
N GLN A 259 37.75 -9.99 9.08
CA GLN A 259 38.79 -8.97 8.84
C GLN A 259 38.99 -8.69 7.35
N ARG A 260 39.03 -9.72 6.50
CA ARG A 260 39.07 -9.56 5.03
C ARG A 260 37.83 -8.82 4.53
N THR A 261 36.66 -9.12 5.09
CA THR A 261 35.41 -8.43 4.75
C THR A 261 35.48 -6.94 5.12
N ILE A 262 35.97 -6.63 6.32
CA ILE A 262 36.18 -5.25 6.78
C ILE A 262 37.17 -4.52 5.85
N GLY A 263 38.29 -5.17 5.51
CA GLY A 263 39.30 -4.61 4.60
C GLY A 263 38.73 -4.29 3.23
N PHE A 264 37.93 -5.20 2.67
CA PHE A 264 37.23 -4.99 1.40
C PHE A 264 36.26 -3.80 1.47
N PHE A 265 35.48 -3.66 2.54
CA PHE A 265 34.56 -2.52 2.69
C PHE A 265 35.27 -1.19 2.88
N LYS A 266 36.36 -1.18 3.65
CA LYS A 266 37.20 0.02 3.81
C LYS A 266 37.80 0.50 2.48
N SER A 267 38.04 -0.40 1.54
CA SER A 267 38.54 -0.02 0.21
C SER A 267 37.46 0.58 -0.70
N GLN A 268 36.21 0.24 -0.44
CA GLN A 268 35.06 0.75 -1.23
C GLN A 268 34.45 2.04 -0.65
N ILE A 269 34.49 2.19 0.66
CA ILE A 269 33.91 3.33 1.37
C ILE A 269 35.03 4.05 2.09
N HIS A 270 35.38 5.26 1.63
CA HIS A 270 36.41 6.07 2.26
C HIS A 270 35.96 6.49 3.68
N ASN A 271 36.87 6.41 4.65
CA ASN A 271 36.70 6.86 6.04
C ASN A 271 35.73 6.06 6.95
N VAL A 272 35.32 4.85 6.61
CA VAL A 272 34.55 4.02 7.55
C VAL A 272 35.49 3.44 8.61
N ARG A 273 35.29 3.88 9.85
CA ARG A 273 35.92 3.31 11.04
C ARG A 273 34.90 2.46 11.78
N ILE A 274 35.18 1.16 11.90
CA ILE A 274 34.33 0.26 12.68
C ILE A 274 34.75 0.42 14.14
N GLU A 275 33.82 0.91 14.96
CA GLU A 275 34.07 1.18 16.39
C GLU A 275 33.30 0.20 17.29
N GLN A 276 32.22 -0.39 16.78
CA GLN A 276 31.32 -1.24 17.56
C GLN A 276 31.02 -2.55 16.86
N ALA A 277 30.86 -3.62 17.64
CA ALA A 277 30.44 -4.95 17.17
C ALA A 277 29.21 -5.44 17.93
N LEU A 278 28.21 -5.91 17.20
CA LEU A 278 27.08 -6.69 17.70
C LEU A 278 27.26 -8.14 17.29
N LEU A 279 27.48 -9.02 18.25
CA LEU A 279 27.70 -10.45 18.02
C LEU A 279 26.42 -11.22 18.32
N LEU A 280 25.89 -11.92 17.33
CA LEU A 280 24.62 -12.66 17.38
C LEU A 280 24.85 -14.14 17.07
N GLY A 281 23.90 -14.96 17.50
CA GLY A 281 23.97 -16.42 17.36
C GLY A 281 24.46 -17.13 18.64
N ASN A 282 24.09 -18.40 18.77
CA ASN A 282 24.28 -19.14 20.02
C ASN A 282 25.76 -19.41 20.38
N THR A 283 26.66 -19.45 19.40
CA THR A 283 28.09 -19.68 19.64
C THR A 283 28.72 -18.51 20.43
N PHE A 284 28.28 -17.29 20.21
CA PHE A 284 28.75 -16.11 20.95
C PHE A 284 28.21 -16.02 22.38
N ARG A 285 27.34 -16.93 22.81
CA ARG A 285 26.95 -17.07 24.22
C ARG A 285 28.08 -17.62 25.10
N LEU A 286 29.10 -18.24 24.49
CA LEU A 286 30.30 -18.63 25.18
C LEU A 286 31.16 -17.37 25.45
N PRO A 287 31.36 -16.96 26.71
CA PRO A 287 31.99 -15.67 27.05
C PRO A 287 33.37 -15.48 26.41
N ALA A 288 34.21 -16.51 26.44
CA ALA A 288 35.55 -16.49 25.85
C ALA A 288 35.54 -16.25 24.32
N VAL A 289 34.48 -16.70 23.63
CA VAL A 289 34.36 -16.53 22.17
C VAL A 289 34.08 -15.07 21.82
N SER A 290 33.13 -14.44 22.50
CA SER A 290 32.79 -13.04 22.26
C SER A 290 33.94 -12.11 22.59
N GLU A 291 34.60 -12.31 23.75
CA GLU A 291 35.75 -11.52 24.16
C GLU A 291 36.92 -11.66 23.19
N TYR A 292 37.24 -12.88 22.79
CA TYR A 292 38.26 -13.16 21.81
C TYR A 292 37.98 -12.43 20.47
N PHE A 293 36.73 -12.53 20.00
CA PHE A 293 36.34 -11.96 18.74
C PHE A 293 36.48 -10.43 18.72
N VAL A 294 35.99 -9.78 19.76
CA VAL A 294 36.07 -8.31 19.91
C VAL A 294 37.52 -7.83 20.02
N ASN A 295 38.34 -8.53 20.78
CA ASN A 295 39.77 -8.21 20.90
C ASN A 295 40.51 -8.31 19.57
N GLN A 296 40.16 -9.30 18.73
CA GLN A 296 40.73 -9.45 17.37
C GLN A 296 40.27 -8.38 16.40
N LEU A 297 39.07 -7.83 16.58
CA LEU A 297 38.52 -6.76 15.73
C LEU A 297 38.92 -5.36 16.23
N GLY A 298 39.31 -5.21 17.50
CA GLY A 298 39.67 -3.92 18.11
C GLY A 298 38.51 -2.93 18.15
N CYS A 299 37.31 -3.41 18.49
CA CYS A 299 36.10 -2.60 18.58
C CYS A 299 35.33 -2.87 19.88
N ASP A 300 34.39 -2.01 20.24
CA ASP A 300 33.58 -2.15 21.46
C ASP A 300 32.44 -3.14 21.25
N LEU A 301 32.14 -3.97 22.24
CA LEU A 301 31.03 -4.92 22.17
C LEU A 301 29.71 -4.25 22.52
N ILE A 302 28.75 -4.32 21.63
CA ILE A 302 27.35 -3.99 21.93
C ILE A 302 26.69 -5.19 22.61
N PRO A 303 26.08 -5.02 23.81
CA PRO A 303 25.37 -6.11 24.47
C PRO A 303 24.17 -6.60 23.64
N ALA A 304 24.21 -7.86 23.20
CA ALA A 304 23.15 -8.45 22.37
C ALA A 304 21.88 -8.82 23.18
N ASN A 305 21.95 -8.78 24.51
CA ASN A 305 20.86 -9.12 25.43
C ASN A 305 20.14 -7.89 26.03
N VAL A 306 20.35 -6.71 25.47
CA VAL A 306 19.71 -5.45 25.87
C VAL A 306 18.98 -4.85 24.66
N LEU A 307 17.77 -4.38 24.85
CA LEU A 307 16.98 -3.60 23.89
C LEU A 307 16.89 -2.14 24.36
N GLU A 308 16.96 -1.18 23.44
CA GLU A 308 16.92 0.25 23.78
C GLU A 308 15.56 0.89 23.44
N ARG A 309 15.02 0.63 22.26
CA ARG A 309 13.76 1.22 21.75
C ARG A 309 12.62 0.22 21.62
N ILE A 310 12.95 -1.06 21.65
CA ILE A 310 11.96 -2.13 21.63
C ILE A 310 11.56 -2.47 23.07
N THR A 311 10.27 -2.43 23.34
CA THR A 311 9.71 -2.71 24.70
C THR A 311 9.08 -4.10 24.73
N LEU A 312 8.84 -4.59 25.94
CA LEU A 312 8.21 -5.88 26.19
C LEU A 312 6.72 -5.68 26.51
N GLY A 313 5.88 -6.49 25.89
CA GLY A 313 4.46 -6.57 26.22
C GLY A 313 4.25 -7.24 27.58
N SER A 314 3.17 -6.87 28.26
CA SER A 314 2.85 -7.32 29.62
C SER A 314 2.73 -8.84 29.82
N ARG A 315 2.58 -9.60 28.71
CA ARG A 315 2.45 -11.06 28.72
C ARG A 315 3.74 -11.79 28.33
N VAL A 316 4.82 -11.08 28.06
CA VAL A 316 6.09 -11.64 27.62
C VAL A 316 6.95 -11.97 28.83
N ASP A 317 7.43 -13.21 28.90
CA ASP A 317 8.43 -13.59 29.91
C ASP A 317 9.76 -12.92 29.57
N GLY A 318 10.11 -11.90 30.35
CA GLY A 318 11.34 -11.13 30.17
C GLY A 318 12.62 -11.92 30.43
N ALA A 319 12.59 -12.92 31.35
CA ALA A 319 13.75 -13.73 31.63
C ALA A 319 14.06 -14.70 30.49
N ALA A 320 13.03 -15.41 29.99
CA ALA A 320 13.14 -16.28 28.82
C ALA A 320 13.55 -15.51 27.58
N LEU A 321 12.98 -14.29 27.38
CA LEU A 321 13.35 -13.44 26.24
C LEU A 321 14.82 -13.04 26.32
N LYS A 322 15.30 -12.56 27.46
CA LYS A 322 16.69 -12.11 27.64
C LYS A 322 17.70 -13.20 27.29
N GLU A 323 17.36 -14.45 27.56
CA GLU A 323 18.20 -15.59 27.21
C GLU A 323 18.24 -15.82 25.71
N LEU A 324 17.09 -15.70 25.00
CA LEU A 324 16.97 -15.96 23.59
C LEU A 324 17.27 -14.74 22.69
N LEU A 325 17.35 -13.53 23.28
CA LEU A 325 17.44 -12.28 22.55
C LEU A 325 18.52 -12.25 21.46
N PRO A 326 19.77 -12.71 21.70
CA PRO A 326 20.80 -12.74 20.67
C PRO A 326 20.45 -13.60 19.45
N SER A 327 19.52 -14.53 19.60
CA SER A 327 19.05 -15.39 18.49
C SER A 327 17.75 -14.92 17.84
N LEU A 328 17.06 -13.94 18.44
CA LEU A 328 15.77 -13.42 17.93
C LEU A 328 15.90 -12.14 17.11
N ALA A 329 17.10 -11.58 16.97
CA ALA A 329 17.36 -10.32 16.27
C ALA A 329 16.81 -10.33 14.84
N VAL A 330 17.02 -11.41 14.10
CA VAL A 330 16.47 -11.60 12.75
C VAL A 330 14.94 -11.57 12.78
N GLY A 331 14.31 -12.36 13.65
CA GLY A 331 12.85 -12.39 13.82
C GLY A 331 12.25 -11.03 14.16
N MET A 332 12.94 -10.24 15.01
CA MET A 332 12.53 -8.87 15.32
C MET A 332 12.63 -7.96 14.09
N GLY A 333 13.74 -8.00 13.35
CA GLY A 333 13.91 -7.22 12.13
C GLY A 333 12.88 -7.53 11.04
N LEU A 334 12.50 -8.81 10.91
CA LEU A 334 11.42 -9.25 10.02
C LEU A 334 10.05 -8.72 10.48
N ALA A 335 9.77 -8.78 11.79
CA ALA A 335 8.52 -8.25 12.32
C ALA A 335 8.43 -6.72 12.16
N LEU A 336 9.54 -5.99 12.37
CA LEU A 336 9.63 -4.55 12.10
C LEU A 336 9.32 -4.22 10.64
N GLN A 337 9.82 -5.03 9.69
CA GLN A 337 9.45 -4.91 8.27
C GLN A 337 7.94 -5.04 8.07
N GLY A 338 7.33 -6.04 8.69
CA GLY A 338 5.89 -6.29 8.59
C GLY A 338 5.02 -5.19 9.17
N THR A 339 5.51 -4.49 10.19
CA THR A 339 4.81 -3.33 10.80
C THR A 339 5.04 -2.02 10.06
N GLY A 340 5.91 -2.01 9.04
CA GLY A 340 6.20 -0.84 8.22
C GLY A 340 7.08 0.21 8.89
N VAL A 341 7.81 -0.16 9.95
CA VAL A 341 8.81 0.71 10.58
C VAL A 341 10.25 0.36 10.19
N GLY A 342 10.44 -0.77 9.49
CA GLY A 342 11.75 -1.14 8.95
C GLY A 342 12.18 -0.18 7.82
N ARG A 343 13.47 0.08 7.73
CA ARG A 343 14.07 0.94 6.68
C ARG A 343 14.17 0.24 5.32
N VAL A 344 14.17 -1.09 5.32
CA VAL A 344 14.36 -1.90 4.10
C VAL A 344 13.09 -1.91 3.25
N GLN A 345 13.25 -1.84 1.94
CA GLN A 345 12.16 -1.92 0.96
C GLN A 345 12.16 -3.23 0.16
N VAL A 346 13.23 -4.02 0.27
CA VAL A 346 13.41 -5.29 -0.46
C VAL A 346 12.33 -6.30 -0.08
N ASN A 347 11.83 -6.99 -1.09
CA ASN A 347 10.94 -8.13 -0.93
C ASN A 347 11.20 -9.18 -2.02
N LEU A 348 11.81 -10.29 -1.64
CA LEU A 348 12.10 -11.41 -2.53
C LEU A 348 10.92 -12.38 -2.71
N MET A 349 9.70 -11.87 -2.59
CA MET A 349 8.50 -12.63 -2.96
C MET A 349 8.31 -12.62 -4.47
N PRO A 350 8.03 -13.76 -5.13
CA PRO A 350 7.71 -13.77 -6.56
C PRO A 350 6.59 -12.81 -6.92
N ARG A 351 6.78 -12.02 -7.98
CA ARG A 351 5.85 -10.94 -8.40
C ARG A 351 4.43 -11.45 -8.65
N GLU A 352 4.30 -12.65 -9.22
CA GLU A 352 2.99 -13.25 -9.47
C GLU A 352 2.22 -13.51 -8.17
N LEU A 353 2.92 -13.93 -7.11
CA LEU A 353 2.31 -14.16 -5.80
C LEU A 353 1.93 -12.85 -5.11
N LEU A 354 2.77 -11.81 -5.24
CA LEU A 354 2.44 -10.47 -4.76
C LEU A 354 1.18 -9.92 -5.44
N LEU A 355 1.09 -10.03 -6.76
CA LEU A 355 -0.10 -9.61 -7.53
C LEU A 355 -1.35 -10.40 -7.10
N ARG A 356 -1.23 -11.73 -6.92
CA ARG A 356 -2.34 -12.55 -6.42
C ARG A 356 -2.81 -12.11 -5.03
N GLN A 357 -1.87 -11.79 -4.13
CA GLN A 357 -2.20 -11.29 -2.80
C GLN A 357 -2.87 -9.91 -2.85
N GLU A 358 -2.41 -9.01 -3.70
CA GLU A 358 -3.03 -7.69 -3.89
C GLU A 358 -4.45 -7.81 -4.45
N ILE A 359 -4.65 -8.66 -5.45
CA ILE A 359 -5.98 -8.95 -6.01
C ILE A 359 -6.88 -9.56 -4.92
N ALA A 360 -6.37 -10.52 -4.15
CA ALA A 360 -7.13 -11.15 -3.07
C ALA A 360 -7.55 -10.14 -1.99
N LYS A 361 -6.68 -9.19 -1.63
CA LYS A 361 -7.00 -8.09 -0.70
C LYS A 361 -8.08 -7.14 -1.24
N LYS A 362 -8.11 -6.91 -2.55
CA LYS A 362 -9.08 -6.02 -3.22
C LYS A 362 -10.42 -6.71 -3.51
N ARG A 363 -10.47 -8.07 -3.56
CA ARG A 363 -11.71 -8.83 -3.84
C ARG A 363 -12.90 -8.43 -2.97
N PRO A 364 -12.82 -8.34 -1.63
CA PRO A 364 -13.98 -8.01 -0.82
C PRO A 364 -14.52 -6.60 -1.13
N SER A 365 -13.65 -5.61 -1.36
CA SER A 365 -14.09 -4.25 -1.73
C SER A 365 -14.70 -4.21 -3.13
N ALA A 366 -14.18 -4.99 -4.08
CA ALA A 366 -14.75 -5.12 -5.42
C ALA A 366 -16.14 -5.78 -5.37
N VAL A 367 -16.31 -6.83 -4.55
CA VAL A 367 -17.63 -7.46 -4.34
C VAL A 367 -18.62 -6.46 -3.75
N VAL A 368 -18.22 -5.71 -2.72
CA VAL A 368 -19.07 -4.66 -2.13
C VAL A 368 -19.44 -3.61 -3.17
N ALA A 369 -18.51 -3.17 -4.01
CA ALA A 369 -18.76 -2.20 -5.07
C ALA A 369 -19.77 -2.74 -6.10
N VAL A 370 -19.62 -4.00 -6.54
CA VAL A 370 -20.54 -4.64 -7.48
C VAL A 370 -21.93 -4.81 -6.88
N VAL A 371 -22.02 -5.26 -5.62
CA VAL A 371 -23.30 -5.38 -4.90
C VAL A 371 -23.98 -4.01 -4.73
N SER A 372 -23.21 -2.99 -4.35
CA SER A 372 -23.71 -1.62 -4.22
C SER A 372 -24.26 -1.07 -5.54
N LEU A 373 -23.55 -1.32 -6.63
CA LEU A 373 -23.99 -0.94 -7.98
C LEU A 373 -25.25 -1.69 -8.38
N GLY A 374 -25.33 -2.99 -8.08
CA GLY A 374 -26.53 -3.81 -8.30
C GLY A 374 -27.75 -3.30 -7.53
N VAL A 375 -27.55 -2.94 -6.26
CA VAL A 375 -28.62 -2.34 -5.42
C VAL A 375 -29.08 -0.99 -5.98
N MET A 376 -28.13 -0.11 -6.39
CA MET A 376 -28.46 1.16 -7.01
C MET A 376 -29.24 0.98 -8.32
N LEU A 377 -28.80 0.05 -9.17
CA LEU A 377 -29.48 -0.26 -10.42
C LEU A 377 -30.88 -0.83 -10.17
N GLY A 378 -31.01 -1.74 -9.22
CA GLY A 378 -32.31 -2.29 -8.78
C GLY A 378 -33.25 -1.22 -8.25
N ALA A 379 -32.77 -0.33 -7.39
CA ALA A 379 -33.55 0.79 -6.87
C ALA A 379 -33.98 1.75 -8.00
N HIS A 380 -33.09 2.02 -8.95
CA HIS A 380 -33.41 2.83 -10.13
C HIS A 380 -34.48 2.17 -11.00
N LEU A 381 -34.36 0.89 -11.30
CA LEU A 381 -35.36 0.14 -12.06
C LEU A 381 -36.72 0.10 -11.35
N LEU A 382 -36.72 -0.06 -10.02
CA LEU A 382 -37.95 0.00 -9.22
C LEU A 382 -38.59 1.39 -9.25
N SER A 383 -37.81 2.47 -9.18
CA SER A 383 -38.31 3.84 -9.28
C SER A 383 -38.91 4.12 -10.65
N VAL A 384 -38.24 3.71 -11.73
CA VAL A 384 -38.73 3.85 -13.10
C VAL A 384 -40.02 3.03 -13.32
N SER A 385 -40.07 1.80 -12.77
CA SER A 385 -41.27 0.97 -12.87
C SER A 385 -42.45 1.54 -12.07
N ALA A 386 -42.19 2.13 -10.91
CA ALA A 386 -43.19 2.83 -10.10
C ALA A 386 -43.72 4.09 -10.83
N GLU A 387 -42.84 4.85 -11.44
CA GLU A 387 -43.20 6.03 -12.24
C GLU A 387 -44.00 5.64 -13.48
N LYS A 388 -43.61 4.55 -14.16
CA LYS A 388 -44.38 3.99 -15.29
C LYS A 388 -45.79 3.59 -14.85
N ARG A 389 -45.97 2.95 -13.70
CA ARG A 389 -47.30 2.61 -13.15
C ARG A 389 -48.14 3.86 -12.91
N ARG A 390 -47.55 4.88 -12.27
CA ARG A 390 -48.26 6.17 -12.04
C ARG A 390 -48.69 6.84 -13.33
N ILE A 391 -47.84 6.83 -14.34
CA ILE A 391 -48.15 7.40 -15.66
C ILE A 391 -49.29 6.59 -16.34
N MET A 392 -49.26 5.25 -16.23
CA MET A 392 -50.31 4.40 -16.79
C MET A 392 -51.64 4.63 -16.08
N GLU A 393 -51.68 4.75 -14.75
CA GLU A 393 -52.88 5.09 -13.99
C GLU A 393 -53.46 6.47 -14.36
N GLN A 394 -52.56 7.46 -14.56
CA GLN A 394 -52.97 8.79 -15.03
C GLN A 394 -53.54 8.72 -16.48
N LEU A 395 -52.96 7.88 -17.32
CA LEU A 395 -53.43 7.71 -18.71
C LEU A 395 -54.83 7.05 -18.73
N GLU A 396 -55.03 6.04 -17.90
CA GLU A 396 -56.37 5.39 -17.74
C GLU A 396 -57.41 6.35 -17.18
N SER A 397 -57.04 7.15 -16.18
CA SER A 397 -57.93 8.18 -15.67
C SER A 397 -58.27 9.25 -16.72
N GLN A 398 -57.32 9.67 -17.55
CA GLN A 398 -57.56 10.59 -18.65
C GLN A 398 -58.46 9.97 -19.76
N LYS A 399 -58.27 8.67 -20.07
CA LYS A 399 -59.17 7.95 -20.98
C LYS A 399 -60.59 7.90 -20.46
N ALA A 400 -60.74 7.60 -19.16
CA ALA A 400 -62.06 7.59 -18.50
C ALA A 400 -62.72 8.98 -18.52
N ILE A 401 -61.95 10.06 -18.30
CA ILE A 401 -62.43 11.44 -18.43
C ILE A 401 -62.85 11.75 -19.89
N LYS A 402 -62.03 11.37 -20.89
CA LYS A 402 -62.37 11.57 -22.29
C LYS A 402 -63.66 10.82 -22.70
N THR A 403 -63.84 9.60 -22.18
CA THR A 403 -65.06 8.82 -22.41
C THR A 403 -66.29 9.52 -21.81
N ARG A 404 -66.15 10.02 -20.54
CA ARG A 404 -67.24 10.79 -19.89
C ARG A 404 -67.51 12.13 -20.60
N VAL A 405 -66.48 12.80 -21.09
CA VAL A 405 -66.66 14.04 -21.90
C VAL A 405 -67.40 13.73 -23.19
N ALA A 406 -67.06 12.64 -23.87
CA ALA A 406 -67.75 12.20 -25.10
C ALA A 406 -69.23 11.81 -24.81
N GLU A 407 -69.50 11.16 -23.69
CA GLU A 407 -70.89 10.90 -23.23
C GLU A 407 -71.65 12.18 -22.92
N LEU A 408 -71.01 13.16 -22.24
CA LEU A 408 -71.60 14.47 -22.00
C LEU A 408 -71.86 15.26 -23.30
N ASP A 409 -70.93 15.18 -24.26
CA ASP A 409 -71.14 15.82 -25.58
C ASP A 409 -72.27 15.15 -26.35
N LYS A 410 -72.44 13.83 -26.23
CA LYS A 410 -73.57 13.10 -26.79
C LYS A 410 -74.89 13.53 -26.11
N ILE A 411 -74.92 13.58 -24.77
CA ILE A 411 -76.08 14.06 -24.00
C ILE A 411 -76.40 15.53 -24.36
N LYS A 412 -75.34 16.36 -24.54
CA LYS A 412 -75.49 17.76 -24.97
C LYS A 412 -76.00 17.87 -26.41
N GLY A 413 -75.60 16.94 -27.27
CA GLY A 413 -76.12 16.79 -28.63
C GLY A 413 -77.59 16.41 -28.65
N ASP A 414 -77.96 15.40 -27.85
CA ASP A 414 -79.32 14.93 -27.67
C ASP A 414 -80.20 16.00 -27.01
N TYR A 415 -79.68 16.76 -26.05
CA TYR A 415 -80.37 17.93 -25.48
C TYR A 415 -80.56 19.06 -26.46
N LYS A 416 -79.57 19.33 -27.34
CA LYS A 416 -79.66 20.33 -28.40
C LYS A 416 -80.68 19.93 -29.44
N THR A 417 -80.76 18.65 -29.80
CA THR A 417 -81.78 18.09 -30.72
C THR A 417 -83.17 18.14 -30.13
N ALA A 418 -83.30 17.81 -28.80
CA ALA A 418 -84.57 17.94 -28.11
C ALA A 418 -85.01 19.41 -27.92
N LYS A 419 -84.09 20.35 -27.81
CA LYS A 419 -84.34 21.78 -27.66
C LYS A 419 -84.64 22.45 -29.04
N GLY A 420 -84.20 21.86 -30.14
CA GLY A 420 -84.52 22.30 -31.49
C GLY A 420 -85.96 22.10 -31.87
N GLY A 421 -86.73 21.32 -31.07
CA GLY A 421 -88.19 21.10 -31.23
C GLY A 421 -89.07 22.11 -30.51
N VAL A 422 -88.49 22.97 -29.64
CA VAL A 422 -89.28 23.97 -28.90
C VAL A 422 -88.79 25.38 -29.26
N SER A 423 -89.37 25.98 -30.19
CA SER A 423 -89.59 27.40 -30.49
C SER A 423 -88.43 28.41 -30.23
N GLY A 424 -88.15 29.11 -31.27
CA GLY A 424 -87.66 30.47 -31.35
C GLY A 424 -88.21 31.46 -30.31
N ALA A 425 -87.57 31.55 -29.19
CA ALA A 425 -87.62 32.76 -28.40
C ALA A 425 -86.50 32.65 -27.31
N VAL A 426 -85.51 33.38 -27.44
CA VAL A 426 -84.63 34.12 -26.62
C VAL A 426 -83.21 34.12 -27.22
N ARG A 427 -83.01 35.08 -28.02
CA ARG A 427 -81.72 35.68 -28.43
C ARG A 427 -81.15 36.41 -27.21
N LYS A 428 -79.86 36.26 -27.04
CA LYS A 428 -78.90 37.09 -26.32
C LYS A 428 -78.40 36.45 -25.05
N LEU A 429 -77.12 35.96 -25.16
CA LEU A 429 -75.97 36.49 -24.39
C LEU A 429 -74.69 35.82 -24.91
N ASP A 430 -73.98 36.56 -25.68
CA ASP A 430 -72.61 36.29 -26.09
C ASP A 430 -71.68 36.55 -24.88
N GLU A 431 -70.76 35.64 -24.65
CA GLU A 431 -69.32 35.89 -24.52
C GLU A 431 -68.53 34.59 -24.21
N PRO A 432 -67.41 34.32 -24.92
CA PRO A 432 -66.67 33.09 -24.69
C PRO A 432 -65.65 33.28 -23.59
N ALA A 433 -65.75 32.49 -22.56
CA ALA A 433 -64.69 32.36 -21.54
C ALA A 433 -63.53 31.54 -22.13
N SER A 434 -62.43 32.21 -22.37
CA SER A 434 -61.16 31.61 -22.76
C SER A 434 -60.58 30.78 -21.61
N LEU A 435 -60.65 29.47 -21.70
CA LEU A 435 -59.89 28.56 -20.83
C LEU A 435 -58.45 28.47 -21.34
N SER A 436 -57.55 29.28 -20.74
CA SER A 436 -56.12 29.09 -20.84
C SER A 436 -55.71 27.89 -20.01
N VAL A 437 -55.48 26.75 -20.67
CA VAL A 437 -54.84 25.59 -20.00
C VAL A 437 -53.39 25.96 -19.77
N GLY A 438 -53.08 26.44 -18.57
CA GLY A 438 -51.71 26.66 -18.11
C GLY A 438 -50.96 25.32 -18.01
N TYR A 439 -49.96 25.12 -18.86
CA TYR A 439 -49.03 24.04 -18.67
C TYR A 439 -48.30 24.22 -17.33
N PRO A 440 -48.21 23.20 -16.49
CA PRO A 440 -47.57 23.35 -15.21
C PRO A 440 -46.08 23.65 -15.38
N ALA A 441 -45.57 24.64 -14.68
CA ALA A 441 -44.18 25.13 -14.68
C ALA A 441 -43.10 24.04 -14.47
N ARG A 442 -43.51 22.82 -14.08
CA ARG A 442 -42.64 21.66 -13.91
C ARG A 442 -42.01 21.12 -15.19
N THR A 443 -42.68 21.20 -16.36
CA THR A 443 -42.16 20.64 -17.63
C THR A 443 -41.03 21.47 -18.21
N VAL A 444 -41.07 22.77 -18.07
CA VAL A 444 -40.02 23.69 -18.56
C VAL A 444 -38.74 23.54 -17.69
N GLY A 445 -38.90 23.38 -16.38
CA GLY A 445 -37.78 23.15 -15.46
C GLY A 445 -37.04 21.83 -15.75
N TYR A 446 -37.73 20.75 -16.06
CA TYR A 446 -37.14 19.45 -16.34
C TYR A 446 -36.31 19.42 -17.64
N ARG A 447 -36.85 19.97 -18.75
CA ARG A 447 -36.11 20.09 -20.03
C ARG A 447 -34.90 21.00 -19.89
N GLY A 448 -34.99 22.08 -19.13
CA GLY A 448 -33.88 22.98 -18.86
C GLY A 448 -32.77 22.29 -18.06
N CYS A 449 -33.12 21.48 -17.04
CA CYS A 449 -32.17 20.69 -16.29
C CYS A 449 -31.42 19.66 -17.14
N ILE A 450 -32.13 18.94 -18.06
CA ILE A 450 -31.51 17.97 -19.00
C ILE A 450 -30.52 18.69 -19.93
N ARG A 451 -30.90 19.84 -20.50
CA ARG A 451 -30.00 20.62 -21.37
C ARG A 451 -28.77 21.12 -20.62
N ALA A 452 -28.94 21.60 -19.40
CA ALA A 452 -27.84 22.05 -18.55
C ALA A 452 -26.88 20.90 -18.20
N THR A 453 -27.41 19.73 -17.87
CA THR A 453 -26.62 18.54 -17.57
C THR A 453 -25.82 18.05 -18.79
N ASN A 454 -26.45 18.02 -19.97
CA ASN A 454 -25.79 17.61 -21.21
C ASN A 454 -24.71 18.60 -21.66
N ALA A 455 -24.90 19.91 -21.42
CA ALA A 455 -23.89 20.91 -21.70
C ALA A 455 -22.73 20.83 -20.73
N LEU A 456 -23.00 20.54 -19.45
CA LEU A 456 -21.99 20.36 -18.41
C LEU A 456 -21.15 19.10 -18.67
N ASN A 457 -21.77 17.97 -19.02
CA ASN A 457 -21.05 16.73 -19.32
C ASN A 457 -20.03 16.93 -20.45
N ARG A 458 -20.37 17.65 -21.51
CA ARG A 458 -19.41 17.97 -22.59
C ARG A 458 -18.19 18.76 -22.11
N VAL A 459 -18.33 19.57 -21.08
CA VAL A 459 -17.21 20.31 -20.48
C VAL A 459 -16.41 19.40 -19.56
N LEU A 460 -17.07 18.52 -18.81
CA LEU A 460 -16.42 17.56 -17.91
C LEU A 460 -15.60 16.51 -18.68
N ASP A 461 -16.10 16.03 -19.82
CA ASP A 461 -15.41 15.06 -20.68
C ASP A 461 -14.12 15.62 -21.31
N ALA A 462 -13.98 16.95 -21.38
CA ALA A 462 -12.80 17.62 -21.92
C ALA A 462 -11.80 18.05 -20.84
N MET A 463 -12.03 17.71 -19.58
CA MET A 463 -11.18 18.12 -18.46
C MET A 463 -10.02 17.17 -18.22
N SER A 464 -8.97 17.68 -17.60
CA SER A 464 -7.82 16.90 -17.13
C SER A 464 -8.21 15.89 -16.04
N GLU A 465 -7.56 14.72 -16.04
CA GLU A 465 -7.71 13.68 -15.02
C GLU A 465 -7.29 14.13 -13.60
N ASP A 466 -6.62 15.26 -13.48
CA ASP A 466 -6.19 15.83 -12.21
C ASP A 466 -7.31 16.52 -11.42
N ILE A 467 -8.45 16.78 -12.05
CA ILE A 467 -9.61 17.44 -11.42
C ILE A 467 -10.69 16.40 -11.10
N ILE A 468 -11.03 16.29 -9.82
CA ILE A 468 -12.05 15.36 -9.32
C ILE A 468 -13.27 16.16 -8.87
N ILE A 469 -14.39 15.94 -9.55
CA ILE A 469 -15.69 16.49 -9.14
C ILE A 469 -16.32 15.57 -8.11
N SER A 470 -16.60 16.10 -6.92
CA SER A 470 -17.18 15.34 -5.80
C SER A 470 -18.70 15.46 -5.73
N ARG A 471 -19.27 16.57 -6.19
CA ARG A 471 -20.71 16.81 -6.17
C ARG A 471 -21.16 17.81 -7.23
N ILE A 472 -22.28 17.54 -7.86
CA ILE A 472 -22.99 18.47 -8.74
C ILE A 472 -24.46 18.51 -8.33
N ASN A 473 -24.96 19.69 -8.01
CA ASN A 473 -26.37 19.94 -7.71
C ASN A 473 -26.97 20.81 -8.81
N VAL A 474 -28.07 20.36 -9.38
CA VAL A 474 -28.78 21.07 -10.47
C VAL A 474 -30.21 21.34 -10.04
N ALA A 475 -30.64 22.58 -10.06
CA ALA A 475 -31.99 22.96 -9.66
C ALA A 475 -32.57 24.05 -10.57
N PRO A 476 -33.84 24.00 -10.94
CA PRO A 476 -34.50 25.07 -11.68
C PRO A 476 -34.61 26.33 -10.81
N LYS A 477 -34.35 27.47 -11.41
CA LYS A 477 -34.54 28.78 -10.77
C LYS A 477 -34.82 29.90 -11.80
N THR A 478 -35.20 31.07 -11.31
CA THR A 478 -35.24 32.30 -12.09
C THR A 478 -34.08 33.20 -11.66
N GLY A 479 -33.43 33.87 -12.59
CA GLY A 479 -32.30 34.77 -12.28
C GLY A 479 -32.42 36.11 -13.00
N LYS A 480 -31.87 37.16 -12.42
CA LYS A 480 -31.68 38.44 -13.09
C LYS A 480 -30.37 38.39 -13.91
N PHE A 481 -30.45 38.71 -15.18
CA PHE A 481 -29.32 38.69 -16.10
C PHE A 481 -29.12 40.06 -16.74
N THR A 482 -27.87 40.48 -16.89
CA THR A 482 -27.51 41.72 -17.58
C THR A 482 -27.68 41.52 -19.10
N ARG A 483 -27.78 42.64 -19.85
CA ARG A 483 -27.90 42.63 -21.28
C ARG A 483 -26.88 41.73 -21.99
N GLU A 484 -25.62 41.84 -21.59
CA GLU A 484 -24.53 41.04 -22.17
C GLU A 484 -24.73 39.52 -21.97
N GLN A 485 -25.37 39.12 -20.87
CA GLN A 485 -25.62 37.75 -20.49
C GLN A 485 -26.78 37.11 -21.28
N TYR A 486 -27.79 37.88 -21.71
CA TYR A 486 -28.91 37.34 -22.49
C TYR A 486 -28.96 37.83 -23.94
N GLY A 487 -28.01 38.67 -24.39
CA GLY A 487 -27.90 39.11 -25.79
C GLY A 487 -28.98 40.11 -26.21
N GLY A 488 -29.44 40.98 -25.36
CA GLY A 488 -30.43 42.02 -25.66
C GLY A 488 -29.88 43.20 -26.48
N ALA A 489 -30.77 43.99 -27.11
CA ALA A 489 -30.39 45.21 -27.85
C ALA A 489 -29.71 46.27 -27.00
N PRO A 490 -28.89 47.19 -27.57
CA PRO A 490 -28.23 48.26 -26.81
C PRO A 490 -29.22 49.07 -25.96
N GLY A 491 -28.92 49.24 -24.63
CA GLY A 491 -29.79 49.99 -23.72
C GLY A 491 -30.88 49.19 -22.99
N SER A 492 -31.03 47.87 -23.25
CA SER A 492 -32.05 47.04 -22.62
C SER A 492 -31.76 46.85 -21.10
N PRO A 493 -32.77 46.93 -20.21
CA PRO A 493 -32.61 46.70 -18.77
C PRO A 493 -32.34 45.24 -18.46
N ALA A 494 -31.86 44.96 -17.26
CA ALA A 494 -31.69 43.61 -16.76
C ALA A 494 -33.04 42.85 -16.72
N LYS A 495 -33.09 41.62 -17.27
CA LYS A 495 -34.29 40.78 -17.31
C LYS A 495 -34.23 39.66 -16.32
N THR A 496 -35.37 39.28 -15.73
CA THR A 496 -35.54 38.06 -14.97
C THR A 496 -35.93 36.95 -15.98
N LEU A 497 -35.06 35.94 -16.10
CA LEU A 497 -35.23 34.84 -17.07
C LEU A 497 -35.22 33.50 -16.33
N PRO A 498 -35.91 32.48 -16.88
CA PRO A 498 -35.76 31.13 -16.36
C PRO A 498 -34.34 30.64 -16.59
N ALA A 499 -33.77 30.02 -15.58
CA ALA A 499 -32.43 29.47 -15.59
C ALA A 499 -32.36 28.19 -14.76
N VAL A 500 -31.26 27.47 -14.89
CA VAL A 500 -30.96 26.35 -14.01
C VAL A 500 -29.74 26.71 -13.18
N GLY A 501 -29.91 26.71 -11.86
CA GLY A 501 -28.81 26.87 -10.93
C GLY A 501 -28.00 25.60 -10.84
N ILE A 502 -26.67 25.68 -11.01
CA ILE A 502 -25.76 24.56 -10.92
C ILE A 502 -24.73 24.88 -9.85
N ARG A 503 -24.62 24.01 -8.86
CA ARG A 503 -23.53 24.07 -7.87
C ARG A 503 -22.61 22.89 -8.10
N ILE A 504 -21.33 23.15 -8.26
CA ILE A 504 -20.28 22.15 -8.50
C ILE A 504 -19.27 22.24 -7.39
N GLU A 505 -18.97 21.12 -6.76
CA GLU A 505 -17.96 20.97 -5.72
C GLU A 505 -16.94 19.93 -6.19
N GLY A 506 -15.66 20.20 -5.99
CA GLY A 506 -14.60 19.30 -6.41
C GLY A 506 -13.27 19.58 -5.76
N ARG A 507 -12.26 18.80 -6.16
CA ARG A 507 -10.88 18.92 -5.71
C ARG A 507 -9.92 18.62 -6.85
N THR A 508 -8.72 19.16 -6.79
CA THR A 508 -7.62 18.84 -7.69
C THR A 508 -6.41 18.31 -6.93
N LYS A 509 -5.66 17.42 -7.55
CA LYS A 509 -4.41 16.86 -7.01
C LYS A 509 -3.21 17.81 -7.17
N THR A 510 -3.34 18.84 -7.97
CA THR A 510 -2.27 19.82 -8.22
C THR A 510 -2.34 20.97 -7.23
N SER A 511 -1.19 21.57 -6.94
CA SER A 511 -1.08 22.82 -6.17
C SER A 511 -1.34 24.07 -7.00
N ASP A 512 -1.55 23.94 -8.31
CA ASP A 512 -1.78 25.04 -9.25
C ASP A 512 -3.24 25.51 -9.21
N LEU A 513 -3.48 26.66 -8.61
CA LEU A 513 -4.80 27.31 -8.56
C LEU A 513 -5.29 27.77 -9.96
N ASP A 514 -4.37 28.04 -10.88
CA ASP A 514 -4.69 28.50 -12.23
C ASP A 514 -5.18 27.37 -13.12
N LEU A 515 -4.89 26.11 -12.80
CA LEU A 515 -5.39 24.96 -13.51
C LEU A 515 -6.93 24.93 -13.52
N LEU A 516 -7.56 25.12 -12.35
CA LEU A 516 -9.02 25.21 -12.25
C LEU A 516 -9.61 26.38 -13.04
N GLY A 517 -8.88 27.51 -13.11
CA GLY A 517 -9.26 28.65 -13.94
C GLY A 517 -9.25 28.31 -15.43
N ARG A 518 -8.18 27.70 -15.91
CA ARG A 518 -7.97 27.37 -17.34
C ARG A 518 -8.85 26.21 -17.82
N GLU A 519 -8.88 25.13 -17.08
CA GLU A 519 -9.51 23.89 -17.53
C GLU A 519 -10.99 23.75 -17.15
N PHE A 520 -11.47 24.52 -16.20
CA PHE A 520 -12.85 24.42 -15.75
C PHE A 520 -13.63 25.74 -15.88
N LYS A 521 -13.17 26.81 -15.21
CA LYS A 521 -13.89 28.09 -15.21
C LYS A 521 -13.98 28.73 -16.60
N LEU A 522 -12.86 28.79 -17.32
CA LEU A 522 -12.83 29.40 -18.67
C LEU A 522 -13.64 28.61 -19.71
N PRO A 523 -13.56 27.25 -19.81
CA PRO A 523 -14.43 26.50 -20.70
C PRO A 523 -15.91 26.69 -20.42
N LEU A 524 -16.34 26.70 -19.16
CA LEU A 524 -17.73 26.99 -18.79
C LEU A 524 -18.18 28.40 -19.21
N GLN A 525 -17.34 29.42 -19.02
CA GLN A 525 -17.65 30.79 -19.47
C GLN A 525 -17.67 30.94 -20.99
N ARG A 526 -16.89 30.11 -21.72
CA ARG A 526 -16.81 30.14 -23.19
C ARG A 526 -17.85 29.27 -23.86
N ALA A 527 -18.51 28.36 -23.12
CA ALA A 527 -19.58 27.55 -23.70
C ALA A 527 -20.73 28.44 -24.21
N LYS A 528 -21.06 28.28 -25.47
CA LYS A 528 -22.05 29.14 -26.19
C LYS A 528 -23.17 28.30 -26.78
N THR A 529 -24.35 28.88 -26.92
CA THR A 529 -25.47 28.28 -27.61
C THR A 529 -25.48 28.67 -29.11
N GLY A 530 -25.60 27.67 -30.01
CA GLY A 530 -25.78 27.86 -31.45
C GLY A 530 -24.49 28.04 -32.27
N SER A 531 -24.58 27.85 -33.58
CA SER A 531 -23.50 27.89 -34.56
C SER A 531 -23.47 29.14 -35.42
N GLY A 532 -24.12 30.24 -35.00
CA GLY A 532 -24.27 31.50 -35.75
C GLY A 532 -23.57 32.70 -35.09
N PRO A 533 -23.52 33.88 -35.76
CA PRO A 533 -22.86 35.08 -35.27
C PRO A 533 -23.49 35.71 -34.01
N ALA A 534 -24.63 35.24 -33.52
CA ALA A 534 -25.30 35.67 -32.30
C ALA A 534 -25.23 34.65 -31.16
N THR A 535 -24.09 33.96 -31.01
CA THR A 535 -23.90 32.95 -29.94
C THR A 535 -23.91 33.56 -28.55
N ARG A 536 -24.69 33.01 -27.63
CA ARG A 536 -24.86 33.49 -26.26
C ARG A 536 -24.10 32.60 -25.27
N PRO A 537 -23.58 33.13 -24.14
CA PRO A 537 -22.95 32.29 -23.10
C PRO A 537 -24.00 31.35 -22.50
N GLN A 538 -23.68 30.05 -22.41
CA GLN A 538 -24.57 29.07 -21.81
C GLN A 538 -24.54 29.14 -20.27
N PHE A 539 -23.36 29.45 -19.71
CA PHE A 539 -23.15 29.48 -18.27
C PHE A 539 -22.74 30.86 -17.78
N VAL A 540 -23.36 31.32 -16.71
CA VAL A 540 -23.03 32.55 -16.00
C VAL A 540 -22.53 32.18 -14.62
N ILE A 541 -21.22 32.33 -14.38
CA ILE A 541 -20.61 32.01 -13.09
C ILE A 541 -20.96 33.11 -12.08
N ARG A 542 -21.71 32.76 -11.03
CA ARG A 542 -22.12 33.69 -9.96
C ARG A 542 -21.11 33.75 -8.84
N LYS A 543 -20.48 32.62 -8.51
CA LYS A 543 -19.54 32.53 -7.38
C LYS A 543 -18.54 31.40 -7.62
N TYR A 544 -17.27 31.69 -7.37
CA TYR A 544 -16.20 30.73 -7.41
C TYR A 544 -15.32 30.89 -6.18
N ARG A 545 -15.12 29.81 -5.42
CA ARG A 545 -14.36 29.80 -4.17
C ARG A 545 -13.40 28.61 -4.17
N PRO A 546 -12.15 28.79 -4.62
CA PRO A 546 -11.10 27.80 -4.38
C PRO A 546 -10.54 27.97 -2.96
N ALA A 547 -10.19 26.85 -2.30
CA ALA A 547 -9.54 26.84 -1.00
C ALA A 547 -8.46 25.78 -0.96
N ARG A 548 -7.27 26.11 -0.44
CA ARG A 548 -6.20 25.13 -0.16
C ARG A 548 -6.49 24.44 1.15
N VAL A 549 -6.47 23.11 1.13
CA VAL A 549 -6.58 22.26 2.33
C VAL A 549 -5.25 21.53 2.50
N PRO A 550 -4.43 21.84 3.51
CA PRO A 550 -3.19 21.12 3.77
C PRO A 550 -3.50 19.71 4.26
N ILE A 551 -2.83 18.70 3.70
CA ILE A 551 -2.90 17.29 4.14
C ILE A 551 -1.65 16.92 4.94
N SER A 552 -0.50 17.46 4.55
CA SER A 552 0.78 17.31 5.24
C SER A 552 1.64 18.56 5.02
N ALA A 553 2.82 18.61 5.62
CA ALA A 553 3.74 19.73 5.47
C ALA A 553 4.14 20.01 4.00
N THR A 554 4.06 19.01 3.12
CA THR A 554 4.49 19.10 1.71
C THR A 554 3.37 18.88 0.70
N VAL A 555 2.17 18.46 1.11
CA VAL A 555 1.07 18.15 0.21
C VAL A 555 -0.17 18.94 0.59
N SER A 556 -0.69 19.71 -0.37
CA SER A 556 -1.97 20.43 -0.27
C SER A 556 -2.90 19.98 -1.38
N ILE A 557 -4.19 19.87 -1.10
CA ILE A 557 -5.24 19.68 -2.10
C ILE A 557 -6.01 20.99 -2.21
N ILE A 558 -6.33 21.42 -3.44
CA ILE A 558 -7.22 22.53 -3.68
C ILE A 558 -8.65 21.99 -3.76
N THR A 559 -9.52 22.43 -2.86
CA THR A 559 -10.96 22.22 -2.97
C THR A 559 -11.60 23.45 -3.57
N PHE A 560 -12.69 23.29 -4.30
CA PHE A 560 -13.42 24.41 -4.87
C PHE A 560 -14.93 24.20 -4.83
N THR A 561 -15.65 25.31 -4.77
CA THR A 561 -17.10 25.38 -4.96
C THR A 561 -17.39 26.43 -6.02
N MET A 562 -18.19 26.07 -7.03
CA MET A 562 -18.61 26.97 -8.09
C MET A 562 -20.12 26.97 -8.21
N ASP A 563 -20.73 28.16 -8.12
CA ASP A 563 -22.13 28.38 -8.41
C ASP A 563 -22.27 29.07 -9.76
N CYS A 564 -23.01 28.49 -10.68
CA CYS A 564 -23.28 29.06 -11.99
C CYS A 564 -24.75 28.90 -12.40
N ASP A 565 -25.18 29.74 -13.31
CA ASP A 565 -26.51 29.71 -13.91
C ASP A 565 -26.40 29.30 -15.38
N PHE A 566 -27.18 28.29 -15.78
CA PHE A 566 -27.37 27.92 -17.15
C PHE A 566 -28.61 28.63 -17.69
N LEU A 567 -28.42 29.46 -18.73
CA LEU A 567 -29.53 30.19 -19.37
C LEU A 567 -30.37 29.24 -20.22
N ILE A 568 -31.68 29.20 -19.97
CA ILE A 568 -32.63 28.49 -20.82
C ILE A 568 -33.01 29.45 -21.94
N THR A 569 -32.51 29.17 -23.14
CA THR A 569 -32.92 29.85 -24.36
C THR A 569 -33.79 28.91 -25.16
N ASP A 570 -34.97 29.38 -25.59
CA ASP A 570 -35.89 28.66 -26.49
C ASP A 570 -35.23 28.29 -27.82
#